data_9ae469236546e573de7fe7ecd828f7a8
#
_entry.id   9ae469236546e573de7fe7ecd828f7a8
#
_cell.length_a   1.000
_cell.length_b   1.000
_cell.length_c   1.000
_cell.angle_alpha   90.00
_cell.angle_beta   90.00
_cell.angle_gamma   90.00
#
_symmetry.space_group_name_H-M   'P 1'
#
loop_
_entity.id
_entity.type
_entity.pdbx_description
1 polymer ?
#
loop_
_entity_poly.entity_id
_entity_poly.type
_entity_poly.pdbx_seq_one_letter_code
_entity_poly.pdbx_strand_id
1 'polypeptide(L)'
;PLWWPRVVSFDHGYTRPYSFGAWAIDEEGRVYRYKELYGCKEGEPNTGVCQTPEEIARALEAFMEPEYREGIHVSGIADPAIWDRSRGTSVEEQIRHVFSGVTFIKGDNTRLAGKMQIHNRLRFDEDGRPMMYIFENCRDFRRTIPTLCYDAHKVEDIDTAGEDHIYDETRYFLMSRPIAARQPVQPPKKVWNPLG
;
A
#
# COMPACT_ATOMS: atom_id res chain seq x y z
N PRO A 1 3.04 16.88 8.82
CA PRO A 1 4.29 17.55 9.21
C PRO A 1 5.45 17.13 8.27
N LEU A 2 6.39 18.03 7.99
CA LEU A 2 7.50 17.78 7.07
C LEU A 2 8.52 16.77 7.62
N TRP A 3 8.61 16.66 8.94
CA TRP A 3 9.56 15.75 9.61
C TRP A 3 9.09 14.28 9.69
N TRP A 4 7.84 14.01 9.38
CA TRP A 4 7.39 12.62 9.36
C TRP A 4 8.05 11.87 8.20
N PRO A 5 8.57 10.66 8.43
CA PRO A 5 9.10 9.82 7.36
C PRO A 5 8.09 9.64 6.22
N ARG A 6 8.58 9.71 4.99
CA ARG A 6 7.81 9.45 3.78
C ARG A 6 8.26 8.17 3.13
N VAL A 7 7.29 7.38 2.74
CA VAL A 7 7.51 6.12 2.02
C VAL A 7 6.54 6.09 0.83
N VAL A 8 7.01 5.57 -0.27
CA VAL A 8 6.15 5.24 -1.41
C VAL A 8 6.14 3.73 -1.63
N SER A 9 5.02 3.23 -2.07
CA SER A 9 4.83 1.83 -2.44
C SER A 9 4.36 1.71 -3.88
N PHE A 10 4.80 0.67 -4.57
CA PHE A 10 4.55 0.51 -5.99
C PHE A 10 4.24 -0.95 -6.36
N ASP A 11 3.14 -1.13 -7.06
CA ASP A 11 2.76 -2.36 -7.77
C ASP A 11 2.70 -2.05 -9.27
N HIS A 12 3.50 -2.76 -10.08
CA HIS A 12 3.61 -2.49 -11.50
C HIS A 12 2.54 -3.24 -12.30
N GLY A 13 1.88 -2.53 -13.21
CA GLY A 13 0.95 -3.10 -14.17
C GLY A 13 1.11 -2.49 -15.56
N TYR A 14 0.80 -3.25 -16.60
CA TYR A 14 0.76 -2.81 -18.00
C TYR A 14 -0.65 -2.93 -18.57
N THR A 15 -1.14 -4.15 -18.79
CA THR A 15 -2.54 -4.44 -19.17
C THR A 15 -3.50 -4.41 -17.98
N ARG A 16 -2.97 -4.57 -16.79
CA ARG A 16 -3.63 -4.30 -15.52
C ARG A 16 -3.15 -2.97 -14.97
N PRO A 17 -3.92 -2.30 -14.11
CA PRO A 17 -3.49 -1.04 -13.50
C PRO A 17 -2.19 -1.19 -12.72
N TYR A 18 -1.35 -0.15 -12.77
CA TYR A 18 -0.32 0.01 -11.73
C TYR A 18 -0.88 0.80 -10.56
N SER A 19 -0.33 0.57 -9.38
CA SER A 19 -0.67 1.31 -8.16
C SER A 19 0.58 1.91 -7.53
N PHE A 20 0.47 3.19 -7.14
CA PHE A 20 1.51 3.90 -6.42
C PHE A 20 0.87 4.67 -5.27
N GLY A 21 1.27 4.36 -4.05
CA GLY A 21 0.79 5.01 -2.84
C GLY A 21 1.89 5.80 -2.14
N ALA A 22 1.57 7.01 -1.66
CA ALA A 22 2.46 7.80 -0.85
C ALA A 22 1.97 7.84 0.60
N TRP A 23 2.88 7.54 1.53
CA TRP A 23 2.61 7.32 2.94
C TRP A 23 3.44 8.25 3.82
N ALA A 24 2.82 8.76 4.88
CA ALA A 24 3.50 9.40 6.00
C ALA A 24 3.37 8.53 7.24
N ILE A 25 4.35 8.63 8.15
CA ILE A 25 4.39 7.81 9.37
C ILE A 25 4.61 8.73 10.55
N ASP A 26 3.72 8.66 11.56
CA ASP A 26 3.87 9.46 12.78
C ASP A 26 4.79 8.78 13.81
N GLU A 27 5.02 9.48 14.92
CA GLU A 27 5.89 9.03 16.01
C GLU A 27 5.35 7.79 16.74
N GLU A 28 4.05 7.50 16.62
CA GLU A 28 3.40 6.32 17.19
C GLU A 28 3.35 5.14 16.21
N GLY A 29 3.89 5.32 15.01
CA GLY A 29 3.91 4.31 13.95
C GLY A 29 2.59 4.16 13.20
N ARG A 30 1.65 5.11 13.36
CA ARG A 30 0.47 5.17 12.50
C ARG A 30 0.88 5.58 11.11
N VAL A 31 0.19 5.05 10.13
CA VAL A 31 0.46 5.33 8.72
C VAL A 31 -0.69 6.07 8.08
N TYR A 32 -0.34 7.01 7.23
CA TYR A 32 -1.29 7.90 6.55
C TYR A 32 -1.04 7.81 5.05
N ARG A 33 -1.98 7.20 4.28
CA ARG A 33 -1.98 7.29 2.83
C ARG A 33 -2.51 8.67 2.45
N TYR A 34 -1.62 9.57 2.04
CA TYR A 34 -1.98 10.96 1.82
C TYR A 34 -2.16 11.34 0.35
N LYS A 35 -1.65 10.52 -0.58
CA LYS A 35 -1.93 10.61 -2.01
C LYS A 35 -1.64 9.29 -2.74
N GLU A 36 -2.20 9.15 -3.92
CA GLU A 36 -2.05 7.96 -4.75
C GLU A 36 -2.03 8.30 -6.24
N LEU A 37 -1.42 7.44 -7.04
CA LEU A 37 -1.53 7.44 -8.48
C LEU A 37 -1.92 6.02 -8.93
N TYR A 38 -2.99 5.93 -9.72
CA TYR A 38 -3.54 4.65 -10.15
C TYR A 38 -3.70 4.62 -11.66
N GLY A 39 -2.96 3.71 -12.32
CA GLY A 39 -2.87 3.63 -13.77
C GLY A 39 -3.99 2.82 -14.39
N CYS A 40 -5.23 3.24 -14.17
CA CYS A 40 -6.44 2.63 -14.71
C CYS A 40 -7.01 3.46 -15.87
N LYS A 41 -7.53 2.81 -16.91
CA LYS A 41 -8.29 3.50 -17.96
C LYS A 41 -9.60 4.06 -17.41
N GLU A 42 -9.95 5.25 -17.87
CA GLU A 42 -11.20 5.88 -17.49
C GLU A 42 -12.41 5.04 -17.94
N GLY A 43 -13.31 4.75 -17.00
CA GLY A 43 -14.52 3.94 -17.24
C GLY A 43 -14.28 2.44 -17.39
N GLU A 44 -13.04 1.98 -17.37
CA GLU A 44 -12.68 0.56 -17.48
C GLU A 44 -11.92 0.11 -16.22
N PRO A 45 -12.58 -0.17 -15.10
CA PRO A 45 -11.93 -0.63 -13.89
C PRO A 45 -11.15 -1.93 -14.16
N ASN A 46 -10.03 -2.09 -13.49
CA ASN A 46 -9.12 -3.23 -13.66
C ASN A 46 -8.45 -3.35 -15.06
N THR A 47 -8.48 -2.27 -15.85
CA THR A 47 -7.81 -2.18 -17.16
C THR A 47 -6.68 -1.16 -17.09
N GLY A 48 -5.44 -1.60 -17.33
CA GLY A 48 -4.26 -0.74 -17.29
C GLY A 48 -4.16 0.20 -18.50
N VAL A 49 -3.42 1.28 -18.32
CA VAL A 49 -3.21 2.32 -19.36
C VAL A 49 -2.16 1.94 -20.40
N CYS A 50 -1.54 0.76 -20.28
CA CYS A 50 -0.51 0.24 -21.20
C CYS A 50 0.70 1.18 -21.39
N GLN A 51 1.11 1.87 -20.34
CA GLN A 51 2.29 2.74 -20.34
C GLN A 51 3.58 1.92 -20.17
N THR A 52 4.65 2.37 -20.80
CA THR A 52 5.98 1.80 -20.59
C THR A 52 6.50 2.15 -19.19
N PRO A 53 7.49 1.40 -18.65
CA PRO A 53 8.08 1.74 -17.35
C PRO A 53 8.64 3.16 -17.29
N GLU A 54 9.21 3.68 -18.38
CA GLU A 54 9.72 5.06 -18.45
C GLU A 54 8.59 6.09 -18.43
N GLU A 55 7.46 5.83 -19.08
CA GLU A 55 6.28 6.71 -19.03
C GLU A 55 5.68 6.74 -17.63
N ILE A 56 5.57 5.58 -16.97
CA ILE A 56 5.17 5.49 -15.57
C ILE A 56 6.15 6.27 -14.70
N ALA A 57 7.46 6.08 -14.88
CA ALA A 57 8.50 6.77 -14.11
C ALA A 57 8.38 8.31 -14.20
N ARG A 58 8.12 8.87 -15.38
CA ARG A 58 7.87 10.32 -15.54
C ARG A 58 6.62 10.77 -14.78
N ALA A 59 5.56 9.95 -14.79
CA ALA A 59 4.35 10.26 -14.03
C ALA A 59 4.61 10.23 -12.51
N LEU A 60 5.40 9.24 -12.02
CA LEU A 60 5.79 9.14 -10.62
C LEU A 60 6.68 10.31 -10.19
N GLU A 61 7.65 10.71 -11.02
CA GLU A 61 8.52 11.85 -10.75
C GLU A 61 7.72 13.14 -10.61
N ALA A 62 6.83 13.43 -11.58
CA ALA A 62 5.95 14.60 -11.53
C ALA A 62 5.01 14.55 -10.32
N PHE A 63 4.54 13.37 -9.94
CA PHE A 63 3.64 13.18 -8.80
C PHE A 63 4.35 13.43 -7.46
N MET A 64 5.66 13.11 -7.35
CA MET A 64 6.47 13.30 -6.14
C MET A 64 7.24 14.62 -6.11
N GLU A 65 7.18 15.42 -7.18
CA GLU A 65 7.89 16.68 -7.28
C GLU A 65 7.63 17.64 -6.11
N PRO A 66 6.40 17.78 -5.56
CA PRO A 66 6.18 18.63 -4.39
C PRO A 66 7.01 18.25 -3.16
N GLU A 67 7.19 16.94 -2.89
CA GLU A 67 8.00 16.47 -1.77
C GLU A 67 9.49 16.79 -1.98
N TYR A 68 9.99 16.65 -3.19
CA TYR A 68 11.39 16.96 -3.52
C TYR A 68 11.67 18.45 -3.44
N ARG A 69 10.73 19.27 -3.86
CA ARG A 69 10.83 20.73 -3.76
C ARG A 69 10.93 21.20 -2.30
N GLU A 70 10.26 20.50 -1.39
CA GLU A 70 10.33 20.73 0.06
C GLU A 70 11.55 20.07 0.72
N GLY A 71 12.41 19.40 -0.05
CA GLY A 71 13.58 18.70 0.46
C GLY A 71 13.26 17.43 1.27
N ILE A 72 12.08 16.85 1.10
CA ILE A 72 11.65 15.67 1.82
C ILE A 72 12.31 14.43 1.21
N HIS A 73 13.05 13.67 2.03
CA HIS A 73 13.57 12.37 1.63
C HIS A 73 12.47 11.31 1.63
N VAL A 74 12.36 10.57 0.52
CA VAL A 74 11.34 9.54 0.33
C VAL A 74 12.02 8.21 0.05
N SER A 75 11.68 7.17 0.79
CA SER A 75 12.08 5.79 0.52
C SER A 75 11.00 5.03 -0.26
N GLY A 76 11.38 4.03 -1.06
CA GLY A 76 10.45 3.28 -1.91
C GLY A 76 10.43 1.79 -1.61
N ILE A 77 9.26 1.18 -1.73
CA ILE A 77 9.05 -0.27 -1.65
C ILE A 77 8.22 -0.69 -2.86
N ALA A 78 8.60 -1.77 -3.53
CA ALA A 78 7.89 -2.22 -4.71
C ALA A 78 7.74 -3.73 -4.78
N ASP A 79 6.80 -4.19 -5.62
CA ASP A 79 6.67 -5.59 -5.97
C ASP A 79 8.02 -6.17 -6.40
N PRO A 80 8.47 -7.29 -5.79
CA PRO A 80 9.70 -7.97 -6.20
C PRO A 80 9.76 -8.32 -7.70
N ALA A 81 8.64 -8.48 -8.38
CA ALA A 81 8.60 -8.80 -9.80
C ALA A 81 9.22 -7.72 -10.69
N ILE A 82 9.29 -6.46 -10.26
CA ILE A 82 9.90 -5.40 -11.09
C ILE A 82 11.41 -5.58 -11.30
N TRP A 83 12.07 -6.44 -10.52
CA TRP A 83 13.50 -6.82 -10.68
C TRP A 83 13.71 -8.04 -11.59
N ASP A 84 12.65 -8.63 -12.15
CA ASP A 84 12.78 -9.75 -13.07
C ASP A 84 13.48 -9.32 -14.37
N ARG A 85 14.55 -10.02 -14.72
CA ARG A 85 15.36 -9.82 -15.93
C ARG A 85 15.17 -10.89 -16.98
N SER A 86 14.23 -11.80 -16.79
CA SER A 86 14.00 -12.92 -17.71
C SER A 86 13.70 -12.48 -19.15
N ARG A 87 13.24 -11.23 -19.31
CA ARG A 87 12.88 -10.62 -20.61
C ARG A 87 13.78 -9.45 -21.01
N GLY A 88 14.96 -9.29 -20.38
CA GLY A 88 15.92 -8.23 -20.66
C GLY A 88 16.09 -7.26 -19.50
N THR A 89 16.14 -5.95 -19.77
CA THR A 89 16.25 -4.90 -18.74
C THR A 89 15.02 -4.95 -17.82
N SER A 90 15.24 -4.97 -16.53
CA SER A 90 14.14 -5.03 -15.55
C SER A 90 13.31 -3.73 -15.53
N VAL A 91 12.08 -3.81 -15.08
CA VAL A 91 11.20 -2.65 -14.89
C VAL A 91 11.84 -1.67 -13.91
N GLU A 92 12.47 -2.17 -12.83
CA GLU A 92 13.16 -1.33 -11.84
C GLU A 92 14.29 -0.51 -12.48
N GLU A 93 15.13 -1.13 -13.33
CA GLU A 93 16.21 -0.41 -14.03
C GLU A 93 15.68 0.69 -14.95
N GLN A 94 14.60 0.43 -15.68
CA GLN A 94 13.97 1.41 -16.56
C GLN A 94 13.35 2.57 -15.76
N ILE A 95 12.66 2.26 -14.64
CA ILE A 95 12.10 3.28 -13.76
C ILE A 95 13.22 4.12 -13.14
N ARG A 96 14.24 3.50 -12.57
CA ARG A 96 15.36 4.18 -11.89
C ARG A 96 16.17 5.09 -12.82
N HIS A 97 16.21 4.78 -14.10
CA HIS A 97 16.88 5.62 -15.10
C HIS A 97 16.19 6.99 -15.27
N VAL A 98 14.90 7.06 -15.09
CA VAL A 98 14.09 8.29 -15.23
C VAL A 98 13.78 8.89 -13.87
N PHE A 99 13.25 8.10 -12.96
CA PHE A 99 12.81 8.48 -11.61
C PHE A 99 13.90 8.15 -10.59
N SER A 100 14.91 9.01 -10.47
CA SER A 100 16.06 8.82 -9.57
C SER A 100 15.84 9.32 -8.14
N GLY A 101 14.75 10.05 -7.89
CA GLY A 101 14.43 10.64 -6.57
C GLY A 101 14.06 9.60 -5.50
N VAL A 102 13.72 8.37 -5.89
CA VAL A 102 13.41 7.27 -4.98
C VAL A 102 14.22 6.03 -5.31
N THR A 103 14.80 5.42 -4.30
CA THR A 103 15.39 4.08 -4.42
C THR A 103 14.38 3.07 -3.90
N PHE A 104 13.93 2.19 -4.79
CA PHE A 104 13.03 1.10 -4.41
C PHE A 104 13.80 -0.08 -3.80
N ILE A 105 13.22 -0.66 -2.76
CA ILE A 105 13.62 -1.96 -2.22
C ILE A 105 12.51 -2.98 -2.47
N LYS A 106 12.87 -4.27 -2.49
CA LYS A 106 11.91 -5.35 -2.69
C LYS A 106 10.97 -5.45 -1.52
N GLY A 107 9.67 -5.43 -1.80
CA GLY A 107 8.63 -5.74 -0.82
C GLY A 107 8.61 -7.22 -0.46
N ASP A 108 8.15 -7.54 0.74
CA ASP A 108 7.79 -8.91 1.11
C ASP A 108 6.39 -9.22 0.54
N ASN A 109 6.31 -10.18 -0.35
CA ASN A 109 5.06 -10.56 -1.01
C ASN A 109 4.30 -11.69 -0.32
N THR A 110 4.63 -12.04 0.93
CA THR A 110 3.91 -13.04 1.73
C THR A 110 2.46 -12.62 1.96
N ARG A 111 1.53 -13.26 1.25
CA ARG A 111 0.15 -12.78 1.12
C ARG A 111 -0.62 -12.78 2.45
N LEU A 112 -0.65 -13.91 3.16
CA LEU A 112 -1.42 -14.02 4.41
C LEU A 112 -0.87 -13.10 5.51
N ALA A 113 0.44 -13.02 5.67
CA ALA A 113 1.05 -12.10 6.63
C ALA A 113 0.72 -10.65 6.29
N GLY A 114 0.80 -10.26 5.00
CA GLY A 114 0.45 -8.92 4.55
C GLY A 114 -1.02 -8.58 4.76
N LYS A 115 -1.94 -9.51 4.49
CA LYS A 115 -3.36 -9.38 4.80
C LYS A 115 -3.58 -9.09 6.29
N MET A 116 -2.91 -9.85 7.15
CA MET A 116 -3.00 -9.64 8.61
C MET A 116 -2.48 -8.26 9.02
N GLN A 117 -1.45 -7.71 8.35
CA GLN A 117 -0.98 -6.36 8.61
C GLN A 117 -2.04 -5.30 8.27
N ILE A 118 -2.75 -5.45 7.15
CA ILE A 118 -3.87 -4.56 6.79
C ILE A 118 -4.96 -4.63 7.87
N HIS A 119 -5.40 -5.84 8.24
CA HIS A 119 -6.42 -6.02 9.26
C HIS A 119 -6.02 -5.43 10.62
N ASN A 120 -4.78 -5.66 11.07
CA ASN A 120 -4.30 -5.15 12.35
C ASN A 120 -4.28 -3.62 12.38
N ARG A 121 -3.95 -2.97 11.26
CA ARG A 121 -3.89 -1.51 11.18
C ARG A 121 -5.26 -0.85 11.05
N LEU A 122 -6.24 -1.54 10.48
CA LEU A 122 -7.62 -1.06 10.38
C LEU A 122 -8.41 -1.20 11.69
N ARG A 123 -7.95 -2.03 12.64
CA ARG A 123 -8.61 -2.19 13.93
C ARG A 123 -8.49 -0.91 14.76
N PHE A 124 -9.59 -0.52 15.39
CA PHE A 124 -9.62 0.59 16.33
C PHE A 124 -9.04 0.16 17.69
N ASP A 125 -8.32 1.07 18.33
CA ASP A 125 -7.89 0.93 19.72
C ASP A 125 -9.02 1.29 20.70
N GLU A 126 -8.72 1.31 22.01
CA GLU A 126 -9.68 1.65 23.06
C GLU A 126 -10.20 3.10 22.96
N ASP A 127 -9.38 3.98 22.38
CA ASP A 127 -9.73 5.38 22.12
C ASP A 127 -10.45 5.58 20.77
N GLY A 128 -10.77 4.50 20.06
CA GLY A 128 -11.41 4.56 18.76
C GLY A 128 -10.49 5.03 17.61
N ARG A 129 -9.16 4.86 17.75
CA ARG A 129 -8.16 5.28 16.76
C ARG A 129 -7.56 4.07 16.04
N PRO A 130 -7.54 4.04 14.69
CA PRO A 130 -6.85 3.01 13.93
C PRO A 130 -5.36 3.32 13.81
N MET A 131 -4.58 2.34 13.32
CA MET A 131 -3.16 2.51 12.98
C MET A 131 -2.94 2.86 11.50
N MET A 132 -4.01 3.01 10.72
CA MET A 132 -3.95 3.41 9.31
C MET A 132 -5.08 4.38 8.98
N TYR A 133 -4.70 5.48 8.35
CA TYR A 133 -5.60 6.52 7.86
C TYR A 133 -5.45 6.68 6.36
N ILE A 134 -6.57 6.89 5.68
CA ILE A 134 -6.62 7.10 4.23
C ILE A 134 -7.23 8.48 3.99
N PHE A 135 -6.51 9.34 3.29
CA PHE A 135 -6.99 10.67 2.95
C PHE A 135 -8.10 10.60 1.90
N GLU A 136 -8.96 11.59 1.91
CA GLU A 136 -10.15 11.63 1.06
C GLU A 136 -9.83 11.64 -0.44
N ASN A 137 -8.70 12.21 -0.83
CA ASN A 137 -8.20 12.24 -2.21
C ASN A 137 -7.70 10.87 -2.71
N CYS A 138 -7.47 9.88 -1.83
CA CYS A 138 -7.15 8.51 -2.20
C CYS A 138 -8.44 7.76 -2.61
N ARG A 139 -8.97 8.12 -3.77
CA ARG A 139 -10.29 7.68 -4.25
C ARG A 139 -10.29 6.22 -4.65
N ASP A 140 -9.23 5.77 -5.31
CA ASP A 140 -9.13 4.41 -5.81
C ASP A 140 -8.92 3.42 -4.67
N PHE A 141 -8.12 3.75 -3.66
CA PHE A 141 -8.04 2.96 -2.42
C PHE A 141 -9.42 2.77 -1.78
N ARG A 142 -10.15 3.88 -1.61
CA ARG A 142 -11.48 3.88 -0.97
C ARG A 142 -12.54 3.14 -1.80
N ARG A 143 -12.35 3.07 -3.12
CA ARG A 143 -13.23 2.35 -4.03
C ARG A 143 -12.91 0.86 -4.07
N THR A 144 -11.64 0.48 -4.16
CA THR A 144 -11.23 -0.90 -4.41
C THR A 144 -11.16 -1.76 -3.16
N ILE A 145 -10.55 -1.28 -2.07
CA ILE A 145 -10.34 -2.09 -0.87
C ILE A 145 -11.64 -2.66 -0.27
N PRO A 146 -12.75 -1.89 -0.14
CA PRO A 146 -13.99 -2.43 0.42
C PRO A 146 -14.71 -3.45 -0.48
N THR A 147 -14.34 -3.54 -1.76
CA THR A 147 -14.99 -4.44 -2.74
C THR A 147 -14.24 -5.76 -2.92
N LEU A 148 -13.08 -5.93 -2.27
CA LEU A 148 -12.31 -7.16 -2.36
C LEU A 148 -13.06 -8.34 -1.75
N CYS A 149 -13.11 -9.42 -2.51
CA CYS A 149 -13.73 -10.68 -2.09
C CYS A 149 -12.66 -11.71 -1.72
N TYR A 150 -13.06 -12.71 -0.96
CA TYR A 150 -12.20 -13.88 -0.71
C TYR A 150 -12.09 -14.75 -1.95
N ASP A 151 -10.90 -15.36 -2.13
CA ASP A 151 -10.67 -16.36 -3.18
C ASP A 151 -11.54 -17.60 -2.92
N ALA A 152 -12.20 -18.11 -3.95
CA ALA A 152 -13.10 -19.26 -3.84
C ALA A 152 -12.39 -20.58 -3.46
N HIS A 153 -11.08 -20.67 -3.74
CA HIS A 153 -10.26 -21.87 -3.51
C HIS A 153 -9.30 -21.70 -2.34
N LYS A 154 -8.85 -20.47 -2.10
CA LYS A 154 -7.95 -20.08 -1.00
C LYS A 154 -8.68 -19.12 -0.07
N VAL A 155 -9.65 -19.64 0.64
CA VAL A 155 -10.60 -18.87 1.47
C VAL A 155 -9.97 -17.90 2.48
N GLU A 156 -8.69 -18.04 2.77
CA GLU A 156 -7.95 -17.12 3.63
C GLU A 156 -7.26 -15.97 2.86
N ASP A 157 -7.22 -16.05 1.53
CA ASP A 157 -6.65 -15.02 0.66
C ASP A 157 -7.77 -14.23 -0.04
N ILE A 158 -7.40 -13.13 -0.71
CA ILE A 158 -8.32 -12.39 -1.57
C ILE A 158 -8.29 -12.95 -2.99
N ASP A 159 -9.41 -12.76 -3.71
CA ASP A 159 -9.51 -13.07 -5.14
C ASP A 159 -8.64 -12.11 -5.96
N THR A 160 -7.61 -12.66 -6.61
CA THR A 160 -6.68 -11.92 -7.47
C THR A 160 -7.20 -11.70 -8.90
N ALA A 161 -8.36 -12.24 -9.24
CA ALA A 161 -9.02 -11.93 -10.51
C ALA A 161 -9.66 -10.54 -10.49
N GLY A 162 -9.93 -10.02 -9.29
CA GLY A 162 -10.47 -8.69 -9.04
C GLY A 162 -9.43 -7.58 -9.19
N GLU A 163 -9.80 -6.39 -8.71
CA GLU A 163 -8.96 -5.18 -8.75
C GLU A 163 -8.14 -5.07 -7.46
N ASP A 164 -7.07 -5.89 -7.35
CA ASP A 164 -6.28 -6.08 -6.13
C ASP A 164 -4.97 -5.27 -6.07
N HIS A 165 -4.66 -4.47 -7.10
CA HIS A 165 -3.36 -3.78 -7.25
C HIS A 165 -3.05 -2.83 -6.10
N ILE A 166 -4.04 -2.05 -5.63
CA ILE A 166 -3.87 -1.16 -4.47
C ILE A 166 -3.67 -1.97 -3.18
N TYR A 167 -4.36 -3.11 -3.06
CA TYR A 167 -4.18 -4.01 -1.94
C TYR A 167 -2.76 -4.59 -1.91
N ASP A 168 -2.24 -5.06 -3.03
CA ASP A 168 -0.91 -5.64 -3.12
C ASP A 168 0.18 -4.57 -2.86
N GLU A 169 0.06 -3.39 -3.45
CA GLU A 169 0.94 -2.25 -3.18
C GLU A 169 0.93 -1.87 -1.68
N THR A 170 -0.24 -1.77 -1.07
CA THR A 170 -0.40 -1.48 0.36
C THR A 170 0.22 -2.56 1.22
N ARG A 171 0.05 -3.82 0.85
CA ARG A 171 0.61 -4.98 1.54
C ARG A 171 2.15 -4.94 1.55
N TYR A 172 2.81 -4.61 0.43
CA TYR A 172 4.27 -4.46 0.38
C TYR A 172 4.75 -3.39 1.35
N PHE A 173 4.08 -2.24 1.40
CA PHE A 173 4.41 -1.19 2.35
C PHE A 173 4.26 -1.65 3.80
N LEU A 174 3.13 -2.25 4.16
CA LEU A 174 2.86 -2.63 5.55
C LEU A 174 3.77 -3.77 6.03
N MET A 175 4.17 -4.68 5.15
CA MET A 175 5.12 -5.75 5.45
C MET A 175 6.54 -5.24 5.73
N SER A 176 6.93 -4.09 5.20
CA SER A 176 8.19 -3.44 5.56
C SER A 176 8.19 -2.84 6.97
N ARG A 177 7.01 -2.69 7.58
CA ARG A 177 6.77 -2.09 8.89
C ARG A 177 5.71 -2.87 9.68
N PRO A 178 5.93 -4.16 9.95
CA PRO A 178 4.93 -5.00 10.59
C PRO A 178 4.67 -4.52 12.02
N ILE A 179 3.40 -4.59 12.43
CA ILE A 179 2.97 -4.37 13.81
C ILE A 179 2.45 -5.68 14.40
N ALA A 180 2.61 -5.84 15.72
CA ALA A 180 2.01 -6.97 16.43
C ALA A 180 0.47 -6.87 16.36
N ALA A 181 -0.19 -8.03 16.30
CA ALA A 181 -1.64 -8.08 16.44
C ALA A 181 -2.04 -7.50 17.80
N ARG A 182 -2.92 -6.50 17.81
CA ARG A 182 -3.50 -6.02 19.06
C ARG A 182 -4.35 -7.13 19.66
N GLN A 183 -4.10 -7.46 20.91
CA GLN A 183 -4.98 -8.38 21.61
C GLN A 183 -6.36 -7.72 21.77
N PRO A 184 -7.46 -8.44 21.52
CA PRO A 184 -8.77 -7.91 21.82
C PRO A 184 -8.84 -7.56 23.31
N VAL A 185 -9.32 -6.36 23.63
CA VAL A 185 -9.58 -5.95 25.00
C VAL A 185 -10.56 -6.95 25.59
N GLN A 186 -10.10 -7.74 26.56
CA GLN A 186 -11.00 -8.60 27.28
C GLN A 186 -11.93 -7.70 28.11
N PRO A 187 -13.27 -7.79 27.94
CA PRO A 187 -14.17 -7.05 28.81
C PRO A 187 -13.84 -7.45 30.26
N PRO A 188 -13.90 -6.49 31.19
CA PRO A 188 -13.62 -6.77 32.58
C PRO A 188 -14.46 -7.98 33.03
N LYS A 189 -13.78 -8.99 33.58
CA LYS A 189 -14.48 -10.18 34.10
C LYS A 189 -15.52 -9.70 35.09
N LYS A 190 -16.79 -9.88 34.76
CA LYS A 190 -17.84 -9.65 35.75
C LYS A 190 -17.54 -10.57 36.95
N VAL A 191 -17.02 -10.00 38.01
CA VAL A 191 -16.91 -10.73 39.26
C VAL A 191 -18.34 -10.93 39.72
N TRP A 192 -18.80 -12.18 39.60
CA TRP A 192 -20.08 -12.55 40.13
C TRP A 192 -19.97 -12.46 41.68
N ASN A 193 -20.74 -11.57 42.26
CA ASN A 193 -20.85 -11.45 43.71
C ASN A 193 -22.12 -12.16 44.16
N PRO A 194 -22.02 -13.33 44.84
CA PRO A 194 -23.18 -14.07 45.27
C PRO A 194 -23.98 -13.40 46.40
N LEU A 195 -23.53 -12.28 46.93
CA LEU A 195 -24.13 -11.63 48.11
C LEU A 195 -24.64 -10.20 47.83
N GLY A 196 -24.74 -9.76 46.47
CA GLY A 196 -25.12 -8.38 46.22
C GLY A 196 -25.80 -7.99 45.11
#